data_8c0ba236586be3a325db82af93de5e9c
#
_entry.id   8c0ba236586be3a325db82af93de5e9c
#
_cell.length_a   1.000
_cell.length_b   1.000
_cell.length_c   1.000
_cell.angle_alpha   90.00
_cell.angle_beta   90.00
_cell.angle_gamma   90.00
#
_symmetry.space_group_name_H-M   'P 1'
#
loop_
_entity.id
_entity.type
_entity.pdbx_description
1 polymer ?
#
loop_
_entity_poly.entity_id
_entity_poly.type
_entity_poly.pdbx_seq_one_letter_code
_entity_poly.pdbx_strand_id
1 'polypeptide(L)'
;VTRTNSDFLAAADPAIAGLINEELQRQRDHLELIASENFTSAAVLAAQGSVLTNKYAEGLPGKRYYGGCEFVDKVEQIAIDRAKQMFGAAHANVQPHSGAQANFAVFLTLLEPGDKIMGMDLSHGGHLTHGSPVNVSGKWFQVSHYGVSKETEQLDYDQIRELALRERPKLLICGYSAYPRIIDFAKFRSIADEVGAYLLADIAHIAGLVASGLHPDPIPYCDVVTTTTHKTLRGPRGGLILTKDAELGKKLDKSVFPGTQGGPLEHVIAAKAVAFGEVLKPEFKTYSAQVIENARALATQLQNRGLKLVSDGTDNHLMLVDLRSIGLTGKQADQLVSGVNITANKNTVPFDPQSPFVTSGLRLGSPAMTTRGLGVAEFTEIGNIIADRLTNPESETVAADCKRRVAALCDRFPLYSHLQIPVPALA
;
A
#
# COMPACT_ATOMS: atom_id res chain seq x y z
N VAL A 1 0.63 -20.71 -34.79
CA VAL A 1 0.04 -19.88 -33.70
C VAL A 1 0.91 -20.06 -32.48
N THR A 2 1.57 -19.01 -32.03
CA THR A 2 2.41 -19.06 -30.82
C THR A 2 1.48 -19.13 -29.60
N ARG A 3 1.58 -20.18 -28.80
CA ARG A 3 0.79 -20.33 -27.57
C ARG A 3 1.21 -19.30 -26.54
N THR A 4 0.27 -18.70 -25.87
CA THR A 4 0.50 -17.76 -24.75
C THR A 4 0.55 -18.50 -23.40
N ASN A 5 1.02 -17.85 -22.34
CA ASN A 5 1.00 -18.44 -20.99
C ASN A 5 -0.43 -18.82 -20.56
N SER A 6 -1.43 -18.06 -20.98
CA SER A 6 -2.86 -18.37 -20.72
C SER A 6 -3.33 -19.62 -21.44
N ASP A 7 -2.83 -19.90 -22.66
CA ASP A 7 -3.16 -21.15 -23.37
C ASP A 7 -2.59 -22.38 -22.66
N PHE A 8 -1.36 -22.28 -22.12
CA PHE A 8 -0.75 -23.36 -21.34
C PHE A 8 -1.51 -23.62 -20.04
N LEU A 9 -1.89 -22.54 -19.33
CA LEU A 9 -2.65 -22.65 -18.09
C LEU A 9 -4.04 -23.27 -18.33
N ALA A 10 -4.77 -22.79 -19.34
CA ALA A 10 -6.09 -23.34 -19.68
C ALA A 10 -6.04 -24.82 -20.07
N ALA A 11 -4.96 -25.27 -20.71
CA ALA A 11 -4.77 -26.67 -21.04
C ALA A 11 -4.36 -27.55 -19.84
N ALA A 12 -3.59 -26.98 -18.88
CA ALA A 12 -3.08 -27.71 -17.72
C ALA A 12 -4.08 -27.76 -16.57
N ASP A 13 -4.75 -26.63 -16.29
CA ASP A 13 -5.73 -26.49 -15.19
C ASP A 13 -6.86 -25.53 -15.60
N PRO A 14 -7.91 -26.03 -16.22
CA PRO A 14 -9.05 -25.23 -16.65
C PRO A 14 -9.77 -24.53 -15.49
N ALA A 15 -9.79 -25.13 -14.29
CA ALA A 15 -10.48 -24.57 -13.13
C ALA A 15 -9.76 -23.29 -12.64
N ILE A 16 -8.44 -23.34 -12.51
CA ILE A 16 -7.65 -22.16 -12.13
C ILE A 16 -7.68 -21.10 -13.23
N ALA A 17 -7.59 -21.50 -14.50
CA ALA A 17 -7.72 -20.58 -15.63
C ALA A 17 -9.08 -19.85 -15.62
N GLY A 18 -10.17 -20.57 -15.33
CA GLY A 18 -11.51 -20.03 -15.19
C GLY A 18 -11.59 -18.99 -14.07
N LEU A 19 -11.12 -19.29 -12.88
CA LEU A 19 -11.15 -18.38 -11.72
C LEU A 19 -10.30 -17.11 -11.96
N ILE A 20 -9.14 -17.22 -12.62
CA ILE A 20 -8.32 -16.05 -12.99
C ILE A 20 -9.09 -15.18 -13.99
N ASN A 21 -9.82 -15.77 -14.93
CA ASN A 21 -10.64 -15.01 -15.87
C ASN A 21 -11.83 -14.34 -15.18
N GLU A 22 -12.48 -15.01 -14.23
CA GLU A 22 -13.55 -14.41 -13.42
C GLU A 22 -13.03 -13.21 -12.60
N GLU A 23 -11.84 -13.34 -11.99
CA GLU A 23 -11.22 -12.22 -11.27
C GLU A 23 -10.83 -11.06 -12.23
N LEU A 24 -10.31 -11.35 -13.42
CA LEU A 24 -10.05 -10.34 -14.43
C LEU A 24 -11.34 -9.61 -14.82
N GLN A 25 -12.45 -10.34 -15.00
CA GLN A 25 -13.75 -9.75 -15.32
C GLN A 25 -14.28 -8.91 -14.15
N ARG A 26 -14.16 -9.39 -12.90
CA ARG A 26 -14.50 -8.62 -11.71
C ARG A 26 -13.73 -7.28 -11.69
N GLN A 27 -12.41 -7.31 -11.92
CA GLN A 27 -11.60 -6.08 -11.96
C GLN A 27 -12.01 -5.13 -13.08
N ARG A 28 -12.50 -5.64 -14.22
CA ARG A 28 -13.01 -4.85 -15.33
C ARG A 28 -14.33 -4.17 -15.00
N ASP A 29 -15.22 -4.87 -14.32
CA ASP A 29 -16.60 -4.45 -14.06
C ASP A 29 -16.75 -3.63 -12.77
N HIS A 30 -15.68 -3.51 -11.97
CA HIS A 30 -15.70 -2.80 -10.70
C HIS A 30 -14.84 -1.54 -10.72
N LEU A 31 -15.23 -0.56 -9.91
CA LEU A 31 -14.39 0.57 -9.53
C LEU A 31 -13.60 0.19 -8.26
N GLU A 32 -12.29 0.02 -8.40
CA GLU A 32 -11.39 -0.37 -7.31
C GLU A 32 -10.94 0.86 -6.52
N LEU A 33 -11.47 1.04 -5.32
CA LEU A 33 -11.16 2.18 -4.45
C LEU A 33 -10.48 1.76 -3.14
N ILE A 34 -10.03 0.51 -3.01
CA ILE A 34 -9.18 0.11 -1.88
C ILE A 34 -7.86 0.88 -2.00
N ALA A 35 -7.55 1.72 -1.01
CA ALA A 35 -6.39 2.62 -1.03
C ALA A 35 -5.03 1.92 -1.13
N SER A 36 -4.97 0.64 -0.78
CA SER A 36 -3.77 -0.20 -0.84
C SER A 36 -3.68 -1.07 -2.09
N GLU A 37 -4.58 -0.91 -3.06
CA GLU A 37 -4.57 -1.65 -4.33
C GLU A 37 -4.21 -0.76 -5.51
N ASN A 38 -3.65 -1.40 -6.54
CA ASN A 38 -3.31 -0.76 -7.80
C ASN A 38 -3.25 -1.82 -8.92
N PHE A 39 -3.30 -1.37 -10.16
CA PHE A 39 -3.13 -2.24 -11.33
C PHE A 39 -1.70 -2.11 -11.85
N THR A 40 -0.98 -3.24 -11.94
CA THR A 40 0.39 -3.26 -12.48
C THR A 40 0.36 -3.18 -14.01
N SER A 41 1.49 -2.79 -14.60
CA SER A 41 1.65 -2.84 -16.06
C SER A 41 1.75 -4.28 -16.60
N ALA A 42 1.46 -4.46 -17.87
CA ALA A 42 1.66 -5.73 -18.56
C ALA A 42 3.12 -6.23 -18.46
N ALA A 43 4.09 -5.30 -18.46
CA ALA A 43 5.50 -5.64 -18.32
C ALA A 43 5.84 -6.21 -16.92
N VAL A 44 5.23 -5.65 -15.87
CA VAL A 44 5.35 -6.17 -14.49
C VAL A 44 4.74 -7.56 -14.39
N LEU A 45 3.54 -7.79 -14.97
CA LEU A 45 2.91 -9.11 -15.00
C LEU A 45 3.75 -10.14 -15.77
N ALA A 46 4.33 -9.76 -16.90
CA ALA A 46 5.18 -10.62 -17.69
C ALA A 46 6.49 -11.03 -16.95
N ALA A 47 7.11 -10.08 -16.25
CA ALA A 47 8.28 -10.37 -15.42
C ALA A 47 7.95 -11.31 -14.26
N GLN A 48 6.79 -11.12 -13.63
CA GLN A 48 6.28 -11.95 -12.54
C GLN A 48 6.06 -13.41 -12.98
N GLY A 49 5.60 -13.64 -14.21
CA GLY A 49 5.38 -14.97 -14.78
C GLY A 49 6.59 -15.55 -15.52
N SER A 50 7.81 -15.08 -15.25
CA SER A 50 9.01 -15.51 -15.95
C SER A 50 9.66 -16.77 -15.37
N VAL A 51 10.60 -17.37 -16.13
CA VAL A 51 11.40 -18.55 -15.75
C VAL A 51 12.30 -18.31 -14.52
N LEU A 52 12.44 -17.06 -14.07
CA LEU A 52 13.22 -16.71 -12.88
C LEU A 52 12.64 -17.32 -11.61
N THR A 53 11.36 -17.74 -11.63
CA THR A 53 10.74 -18.52 -10.54
C THR A 53 11.47 -19.83 -10.25
N ASN A 54 12.20 -20.39 -11.22
CA ASN A 54 12.89 -21.67 -11.08
C ASN A 54 14.23 -21.53 -10.34
N LYS A 55 14.75 -20.29 -10.15
CA LYS A 55 16.11 -20.10 -9.66
C LYS A 55 16.19 -19.96 -8.16
N TYR A 56 17.00 -20.82 -7.53
CA TYR A 56 17.35 -20.72 -6.11
C TYR A 56 18.61 -19.88 -5.93
N ALA A 57 18.53 -18.74 -5.24
CA ALA A 57 19.59 -17.73 -5.20
C ALA A 57 19.85 -17.15 -3.80
N GLU A 58 19.96 -18.02 -2.77
CA GLU A 58 20.32 -17.57 -1.41
C GLU A 58 21.60 -16.75 -1.40
N GLY A 59 21.62 -15.70 -0.60
CA GLY A 59 22.69 -14.71 -0.51
C GLY A 59 22.31 -13.41 -1.26
N LEU A 60 23.32 -12.65 -1.62
CA LEU A 60 23.20 -11.35 -2.30
C LEU A 60 23.94 -11.40 -3.66
N PRO A 61 23.70 -10.45 -4.58
CA PRO A 61 24.43 -10.37 -5.84
C PRO A 61 25.94 -10.46 -5.65
N GLY A 62 26.59 -11.37 -6.38
CA GLY A 62 28.03 -11.65 -6.28
C GLY A 62 28.46 -12.43 -5.02
N LYS A 63 27.53 -12.77 -4.12
CA LYS A 63 27.78 -13.51 -2.86
C LYS A 63 26.71 -14.57 -2.64
N ARG A 64 26.46 -15.40 -3.64
CA ARG A 64 25.46 -16.46 -3.56
C ARG A 64 26.03 -17.76 -2.99
N TYR A 65 25.14 -18.54 -2.39
CA TYR A 65 25.46 -19.88 -1.92
C TYR A 65 25.29 -20.95 -3.01
N TYR A 66 24.71 -20.58 -4.17
CA TYR A 66 24.41 -21.48 -5.29
C TYR A 66 25.05 -20.99 -6.59
N GLY A 67 25.38 -21.90 -7.49
CA GLY A 67 25.86 -21.60 -8.83
C GLY A 67 24.73 -21.17 -9.78
N GLY A 68 25.10 -20.68 -10.97
CA GLY A 68 24.15 -20.29 -12.02
C GLY A 68 23.38 -19.01 -11.72
N CYS A 69 23.94 -18.08 -10.94
CA CYS A 69 23.28 -16.84 -10.53
C CYS A 69 23.69 -15.61 -11.36
N GLU A 70 24.49 -15.78 -12.40
CA GLU A 70 25.08 -14.69 -13.22
C GLU A 70 24.03 -13.75 -13.83
N PHE A 71 22.81 -14.21 -14.09
CA PHE A 71 21.74 -13.39 -14.64
C PHE A 71 20.84 -12.81 -13.54
N VAL A 72 20.46 -13.60 -12.53
CA VAL A 72 19.64 -13.10 -11.41
C VAL A 72 20.42 -12.06 -10.59
N ASP A 73 21.74 -12.18 -10.48
CA ASP A 73 22.59 -11.15 -9.88
C ASP A 73 22.44 -9.81 -10.58
N LYS A 74 22.42 -9.80 -11.90
CA LYS A 74 22.21 -8.58 -12.68
C LYS A 74 20.81 -8.02 -12.52
N VAL A 75 19.80 -8.89 -12.48
CA VAL A 75 18.39 -8.48 -12.26
C VAL A 75 18.23 -7.84 -10.89
N GLU A 76 18.73 -8.49 -9.83
CA GLU A 76 18.65 -7.97 -8.47
C GLU A 76 19.46 -6.68 -8.32
N GLN A 77 20.65 -6.60 -8.91
CA GLN A 77 21.44 -5.36 -8.89
C GLN A 77 20.72 -4.20 -9.56
N ILE A 78 20.06 -4.41 -10.70
CA ILE A 78 19.23 -3.40 -11.36
C ILE A 78 18.10 -2.93 -10.45
N ALA A 79 17.45 -3.86 -9.74
CA ALA A 79 16.38 -3.51 -8.79
C ALA A 79 16.91 -2.65 -7.62
N ILE A 80 18.07 -3.03 -7.06
CA ILE A 80 18.75 -2.29 -5.99
C ILE A 80 19.12 -0.88 -6.47
N ASP A 81 19.77 -0.76 -7.62
CA ASP A 81 20.24 0.53 -8.15
C ASP A 81 19.06 1.48 -8.43
N ARG A 82 17.98 0.96 -9.03
CA ARG A 82 16.76 1.73 -9.27
C ARG A 82 16.07 2.15 -7.98
N ALA A 83 16.01 1.26 -6.98
CA ALA A 83 15.46 1.60 -5.66
C ALA A 83 16.25 2.72 -4.99
N LYS A 84 17.57 2.64 -5.01
CA LYS A 84 18.46 3.70 -4.50
C LYS A 84 18.27 5.02 -5.25
N GLN A 85 18.14 4.97 -6.57
CA GLN A 85 17.93 6.16 -7.40
C GLN A 85 16.58 6.82 -7.12
N MET A 86 15.49 6.03 -6.98
CA MET A 86 14.14 6.54 -6.72
C MET A 86 14.03 7.32 -5.41
N PHE A 87 14.74 6.87 -4.38
CA PHE A 87 14.61 7.40 -3.01
C PHE A 87 15.84 8.16 -2.52
N GLY A 88 16.92 8.26 -3.31
CA GLY A 88 18.17 8.88 -2.85
C GLY A 88 18.86 8.12 -1.70
N ALA A 89 18.58 6.83 -1.54
CA ALA A 89 19.11 6.01 -0.45
C ALA A 89 20.54 5.54 -0.74
N ALA A 90 21.37 5.42 0.29
CA ALA A 90 22.72 4.85 0.16
C ALA A 90 22.69 3.32 -0.01
N HIS A 91 21.69 2.66 0.60
CA HIS A 91 21.51 1.22 0.55
C HIS A 91 20.04 0.84 0.35
N ALA A 92 19.81 -0.27 -0.38
CA ALA A 92 18.49 -0.84 -0.59
C ALA A 92 18.56 -2.37 -0.56
N ASN A 93 17.61 -3.01 0.13
CA ASN A 93 17.38 -4.45 0.05
C ASN A 93 16.02 -4.71 -0.58
N VAL A 94 16.03 -5.42 -1.72
CA VAL A 94 14.83 -5.69 -2.55
C VAL A 94 14.25 -7.09 -2.32
N GLN A 95 14.85 -7.89 -1.44
CA GLN A 95 14.46 -9.27 -1.20
C GLN A 95 13.21 -9.47 -0.31
N PRO A 96 12.79 -8.54 0.58
CA PRO A 96 11.61 -8.78 1.42
C PRO A 96 10.39 -9.18 0.61
N HIS A 97 9.74 -10.29 0.99
CA HIS A 97 8.57 -10.83 0.31
C HIS A 97 7.32 -9.97 0.55
N SER A 98 7.29 -9.20 1.63
CA SER A 98 6.20 -8.28 1.98
C SER A 98 6.71 -7.11 2.81
N GLY A 99 5.88 -6.06 2.97
CA GLY A 99 6.17 -4.96 3.90
C GLY A 99 6.28 -5.44 5.35
N ALA A 100 5.46 -6.40 5.76
CA ALA A 100 5.53 -6.99 7.10
C ALA A 100 6.89 -7.68 7.36
N GLN A 101 7.42 -8.40 6.38
CA GLN A 101 8.75 -9.02 6.49
C GLN A 101 9.88 -7.99 6.45
N ALA A 102 9.72 -6.90 5.68
CA ALA A 102 10.65 -5.77 5.72
C ALA A 102 10.72 -5.16 7.13
N ASN A 103 9.57 -4.85 7.75
CA ASN A 103 9.51 -4.34 9.11
C ASN A 103 10.10 -5.34 10.11
N PHE A 104 9.82 -6.63 9.95
CA PHE A 104 10.34 -7.65 10.83
C PHE A 104 11.87 -7.77 10.76
N ALA A 105 12.47 -7.68 9.57
CA ALA A 105 13.92 -7.64 9.40
C ALA A 105 14.53 -6.40 10.07
N VAL A 106 13.85 -5.24 10.03
CA VAL A 106 14.28 -4.03 10.76
C VAL A 106 14.24 -4.27 12.27
N PHE A 107 13.18 -4.87 12.79
CA PHE A 107 13.08 -5.19 14.22
C PHE A 107 14.19 -6.13 14.66
N LEU A 108 14.45 -7.19 13.90
CA LEU A 108 15.54 -8.13 14.18
C LEU A 108 16.93 -7.47 14.14
N THR A 109 17.09 -6.39 13.35
CA THR A 109 18.37 -5.65 13.28
C THR A 109 18.59 -4.72 14.47
N LEU A 110 17.52 -4.04 14.93
CA LEU A 110 17.62 -2.90 15.84
C LEU A 110 17.22 -3.23 17.28
N LEU A 111 16.48 -4.32 17.48
CA LEU A 111 15.79 -4.61 18.74
C LEU A 111 16.08 -6.01 19.24
N GLU A 112 15.94 -6.16 20.56
CA GLU A 112 15.86 -7.45 21.23
C GLU A 112 14.43 -7.69 21.74
N PRO A 113 13.98 -8.95 21.90
CA PRO A 113 12.69 -9.25 22.51
C PRO A 113 12.54 -8.56 23.88
N GLY A 114 11.43 -7.88 24.10
CA GLY A 114 11.18 -7.10 25.31
C GLY A 114 11.58 -5.61 25.23
N ASP A 115 12.28 -5.19 24.17
CA ASP A 115 12.54 -3.76 23.93
C ASP A 115 11.23 -3.00 23.74
N LYS A 116 11.23 -1.71 24.05
CA LYS A 116 10.05 -0.86 23.88
C LYS A 116 10.02 -0.22 22.50
N ILE A 117 8.88 -0.33 21.84
CA ILE A 117 8.59 0.36 20.57
C ILE A 117 7.41 1.30 20.74
N MET A 118 7.37 2.36 19.92
CA MET A 118 6.25 3.29 19.89
C MET A 118 5.79 3.52 18.44
N GLY A 119 4.51 3.28 18.17
CA GLY A 119 3.89 3.45 16.85
C GLY A 119 2.47 4.00 16.96
N MET A 120 1.85 4.34 15.84
CA MET A 120 0.46 4.79 15.84
C MET A 120 -0.48 3.63 16.18
N ASP A 121 -1.50 3.93 16.99
CA ASP A 121 -2.59 3.00 17.28
C ASP A 121 -3.28 2.53 15.99
N LEU A 122 -3.59 1.24 15.93
CA LEU A 122 -4.26 0.64 14.77
C LEU A 122 -5.62 1.30 14.49
N SER A 123 -6.35 1.67 15.54
CA SER A 123 -7.66 2.33 15.42
C SER A 123 -7.58 3.76 14.90
N HIS A 124 -6.40 4.40 14.98
CA HIS A 124 -6.12 5.73 14.47
C HIS A 124 -5.43 5.74 13.09
N GLY A 125 -5.25 4.57 12.48
CA GLY A 125 -4.67 4.43 11.15
C GLY A 125 -3.29 3.79 11.09
N GLY A 126 -2.77 3.26 12.20
CA GLY A 126 -1.53 2.48 12.24
C GLY A 126 -1.59 1.21 11.40
N HIS A 127 -0.49 0.46 11.36
CA HIS A 127 -0.42 -0.84 10.72
C HIS A 127 -0.28 -1.96 11.75
N LEU A 128 -0.73 -3.18 11.42
CA LEU A 128 -0.60 -4.35 12.30
C LEU A 128 0.82 -4.56 12.81
N THR A 129 1.83 -4.34 11.96
CA THR A 129 3.25 -4.50 12.32
C THR A 129 3.81 -3.37 13.19
N HIS A 130 3.01 -2.37 13.56
CA HIS A 130 3.43 -1.27 14.44
C HIS A 130 3.05 -1.51 15.90
N GLY A 131 3.00 -2.77 16.33
CA GLY A 131 2.77 -3.13 17.72
C GLY A 131 1.39 -3.70 18.03
N SER A 132 0.59 -4.09 17.04
CA SER A 132 -0.71 -4.74 17.28
C SER A 132 -0.53 -6.04 18.09
N PRO A 133 -1.34 -6.30 19.14
CA PRO A 133 -1.21 -7.49 20.00
C PRO A 133 -1.32 -8.83 19.26
N VAL A 134 -1.98 -8.84 18.09
CA VAL A 134 -2.12 -10.05 17.27
C VAL A 134 -0.92 -10.28 16.34
N ASN A 135 -0.04 -9.29 16.20
CA ASN A 135 1.16 -9.34 15.37
C ASN A 135 2.40 -9.69 16.20
N VAL A 136 3.44 -10.22 15.55
CA VAL A 136 4.74 -10.49 16.18
C VAL A 136 5.28 -9.26 16.90
N SER A 137 5.14 -8.06 16.33
CA SER A 137 5.59 -6.80 16.94
C SER A 137 4.95 -6.54 18.30
N GLY A 138 3.66 -6.82 18.47
CA GLY A 138 2.96 -6.67 19.75
C GLY A 138 3.18 -7.84 20.72
N LYS A 139 3.67 -9.00 20.21
CA LYS A 139 3.97 -10.18 21.05
C LYS A 139 5.40 -10.16 21.61
N TRP A 140 6.35 -9.59 20.88
CA TRP A 140 7.77 -9.62 21.24
C TRP A 140 8.23 -8.35 21.92
N PHE A 141 7.57 -7.22 21.70
CA PHE A 141 7.99 -5.92 22.22
C PHE A 141 7.00 -5.33 23.21
N GLN A 142 7.48 -4.47 24.09
CA GLN A 142 6.63 -3.60 24.88
C GLN A 142 6.17 -2.45 24.00
N VAL A 143 4.86 -2.25 23.89
CA VAL A 143 4.31 -1.29 22.92
C VAL A 143 3.64 -0.13 23.62
N SER A 144 4.00 1.08 23.19
CA SER A 144 3.25 2.30 23.47
C SER A 144 2.63 2.82 22.17
N HIS A 145 1.40 3.29 22.22
CA HIS A 145 0.72 3.81 21.05
C HIS A 145 0.46 5.31 21.18
N TYR A 146 0.80 6.06 20.12
CA TYR A 146 0.30 7.42 19.93
C TYR A 146 -0.88 7.42 18.95
N GLY A 147 -1.67 8.50 18.96
CA GLY A 147 -2.80 8.66 18.08
C GLY A 147 -2.82 10.02 17.42
N VAL A 148 -3.98 10.39 16.89
CA VAL A 148 -4.28 11.74 16.40
C VAL A 148 -4.98 12.56 17.48
N SER A 149 -4.92 13.89 17.39
CA SER A 149 -5.67 14.81 18.23
C SER A 149 -7.17 14.58 18.03
N LYS A 150 -7.94 14.72 19.10
CA LYS A 150 -9.40 14.56 19.04
C LYS A 150 -10.09 15.71 18.31
N GLU A 151 -9.50 16.89 18.39
CA GLU A 151 -10.03 18.12 17.83
C GLU A 151 -9.85 18.22 16.33
N THR A 152 -8.64 17.85 15.85
CA THR A 152 -8.26 18.00 14.44
C THR A 152 -8.22 16.70 13.65
N GLU A 153 -8.24 15.55 14.35
CA GLU A 153 -8.01 14.22 13.79
C GLU A 153 -6.67 14.13 13.02
N GLN A 154 -5.69 14.99 13.39
CA GLN A 154 -4.34 15.03 12.83
C GLN A 154 -3.29 14.72 13.89
N LEU A 155 -2.06 14.42 13.45
CA LEU A 155 -0.91 14.21 14.32
C LEU A 155 -0.64 15.46 15.17
N ASP A 156 -0.57 15.27 16.48
CA ASP A 156 -0.10 16.24 17.42
C ASP A 156 1.32 15.87 17.86
N TYR A 157 2.30 16.55 17.29
CA TYR A 157 3.71 16.22 17.52
C TYR A 157 4.16 16.54 18.96
N ASP A 158 3.52 17.48 19.64
CA ASP A 158 3.82 17.78 21.05
C ASP A 158 3.33 16.66 21.95
N GLN A 159 2.14 16.13 21.75
CA GLN A 159 1.64 14.96 22.46
C GLN A 159 2.50 13.71 22.17
N ILE A 160 2.94 13.51 20.92
CA ILE A 160 3.84 12.40 20.56
C ILE A 160 5.18 12.57 21.28
N ARG A 161 5.72 13.77 21.35
CA ARG A 161 6.96 14.08 22.07
C ARG A 161 6.85 13.80 23.57
N GLU A 162 5.79 14.28 24.22
CA GLU A 162 5.52 14.02 25.64
C GLU A 162 5.42 12.52 25.93
N LEU A 163 4.72 11.79 25.08
CA LEU A 163 4.61 10.34 25.18
C LEU A 163 5.98 9.66 25.02
N ALA A 164 6.77 10.07 24.04
CA ALA A 164 8.11 9.51 23.79
C ALA A 164 9.06 9.76 24.97
N LEU A 165 9.03 10.95 25.57
CA LEU A 165 9.82 11.31 26.76
C LEU A 165 9.44 10.46 27.97
N ARG A 166 8.17 10.16 28.16
CA ARG A 166 7.66 9.32 29.24
C ARG A 166 8.01 7.85 29.04
N GLU A 167 7.78 7.35 27.83
CA GLU A 167 7.88 5.92 27.50
C GLU A 167 9.30 5.47 27.15
N ARG A 168 10.15 6.39 26.66
CA ARG A 168 11.53 6.09 26.26
C ARG A 168 11.63 4.87 25.32
N PRO A 169 10.95 4.86 24.17
CA PRO A 169 11.04 3.75 23.24
C PRO A 169 12.46 3.63 22.65
N LYS A 170 12.88 2.41 22.33
CA LYS A 170 14.12 2.15 21.58
C LYS A 170 13.90 2.35 20.07
N LEU A 171 12.66 2.18 19.60
CA LEU A 171 12.26 2.43 18.21
C LEU A 171 10.97 3.26 18.17
N LEU A 172 11.02 4.37 17.44
CA LEU A 172 9.85 5.17 17.07
C LEU A 172 9.49 4.85 15.63
N ILE A 173 8.21 4.52 15.38
CA ILE A 173 7.69 4.16 14.05
C ILE A 173 6.73 5.23 13.58
N CYS A 174 6.95 5.80 12.40
CA CYS A 174 6.03 6.66 11.69
C CYS A 174 5.64 6.07 10.34
N GLY A 175 4.55 6.58 9.74
CA GLY A 175 3.95 6.01 8.54
C GLY A 175 2.70 5.19 8.87
N TYR A 176 1.72 5.17 7.97
CA TYR A 176 0.35 4.81 8.33
C TYR A 176 -0.40 4.13 7.20
N SER A 177 -1.43 3.37 7.57
CA SER A 177 -2.33 2.69 6.62
C SER A 177 -3.56 3.50 6.27
N ALA A 178 -3.98 4.44 7.14
CA ALA A 178 -5.23 5.18 6.99
C ALA A 178 -5.12 6.64 7.47
N TYR A 179 -3.97 7.27 7.30
CA TYR A 179 -3.76 8.68 7.63
C TYR A 179 -3.72 9.54 6.35
N PRO A 180 -4.68 10.47 6.17
CA PRO A 180 -4.82 11.18 4.89
C PRO A 180 -3.98 12.45 4.78
N ARG A 181 -3.19 12.83 5.78
CA ARG A 181 -2.43 14.08 5.82
C ARG A 181 -0.93 13.88 5.63
N ILE A 182 -0.23 14.98 5.42
CA ILE A 182 1.23 15.02 5.30
C ILE A 182 1.89 14.60 6.61
N ILE A 183 3.01 13.88 6.51
CA ILE A 183 3.85 13.47 7.64
C ILE A 183 5.10 14.33 7.67
N ASP A 184 5.38 14.96 8.81
CA ASP A 184 6.61 15.72 9.06
C ASP A 184 7.68 14.80 9.68
N PHE A 185 8.53 14.24 8.83
CA PHE A 185 9.60 13.35 9.27
C PHE A 185 10.70 14.06 10.06
N ALA A 186 10.89 15.37 9.85
CA ALA A 186 11.86 16.17 10.61
C ALA A 186 11.45 16.30 12.07
N LYS A 187 10.15 16.52 12.33
CA LYS A 187 9.62 16.52 13.71
C LYS A 187 9.77 15.17 14.39
N PHE A 188 9.48 14.07 13.68
CA PHE A 188 9.72 12.72 14.22
C PHE A 188 11.20 12.48 14.53
N ARG A 189 12.14 12.95 13.68
CA ARG A 189 13.57 12.83 13.93
C ARG A 189 13.96 13.59 15.23
N SER A 190 13.48 14.83 15.38
CA SER A 190 13.74 15.61 16.60
C SER A 190 13.26 14.88 17.86
N ILE A 191 12.06 14.30 17.83
CA ILE A 191 11.50 13.53 18.96
C ILE A 191 12.35 12.30 19.24
N ALA A 192 12.73 11.56 18.20
CA ALA A 192 13.54 10.35 18.36
C ALA A 192 14.94 10.68 18.92
N ASP A 193 15.57 11.80 18.51
CA ASP A 193 16.87 12.25 19.04
C ASP A 193 16.79 12.59 20.52
N GLU A 194 15.73 13.28 20.99
CA GLU A 194 15.54 13.61 22.40
C GLU A 194 15.46 12.39 23.32
N VAL A 195 15.00 11.26 22.81
CA VAL A 195 14.86 10.03 23.59
C VAL A 195 15.91 8.97 23.27
N GLY A 196 16.78 9.21 22.29
CA GLY A 196 17.81 8.28 21.83
C GLY A 196 17.24 7.05 21.11
N ALA A 197 16.09 7.20 20.45
CA ALA A 197 15.41 6.14 19.71
C ALA A 197 15.88 6.07 18.24
N TYR A 198 15.88 4.85 17.69
CA TYR A 198 15.85 4.70 16.23
C TYR A 198 14.54 5.22 15.68
N LEU A 199 14.57 5.71 14.42
CA LEU A 199 13.38 6.16 13.71
C LEU A 199 13.17 5.30 12.45
N LEU A 200 12.05 4.58 12.40
CA LEU A 200 11.58 3.81 11.25
C LEU A 200 10.42 4.55 10.57
N ALA A 201 10.53 4.82 9.27
CA ALA A 201 9.41 5.26 8.46
C ALA A 201 8.87 4.10 7.60
N ASP A 202 7.67 3.64 7.88
CA ASP A 202 6.92 2.74 6.99
C ASP A 202 6.08 3.57 6.03
N ILE A 203 6.61 3.79 4.83
CA ILE A 203 5.96 4.59 3.79
C ILE A 203 5.14 3.76 2.80
N ALA A 204 4.75 2.55 3.16
CA ALA A 204 4.07 1.61 2.26
C ALA A 204 2.90 2.25 1.48
N HIS A 205 2.11 3.11 2.10
CA HIS A 205 1.00 3.77 1.44
C HIS A 205 1.40 4.93 0.53
N ILE A 206 2.42 5.68 0.88
CA ILE A 206 2.80 6.93 0.21
C ILE A 206 4.07 6.83 -0.64
N ALA A 207 4.66 5.63 -0.77
CA ALA A 207 5.97 5.46 -1.40
C ALA A 207 6.05 6.02 -2.84
N GLY A 208 4.99 5.86 -3.63
CA GLY A 208 4.92 6.45 -4.98
C GLY A 208 4.91 7.98 -4.96
N LEU A 209 4.25 8.58 -3.97
CA LEU A 209 4.23 10.03 -3.79
C LEU A 209 5.58 10.57 -3.32
N VAL A 210 6.25 9.84 -2.42
CA VAL A 210 7.63 10.16 -1.97
C VAL A 210 8.60 10.06 -3.15
N ALA A 211 8.59 8.95 -3.90
CA ALA A 211 9.46 8.75 -5.06
C ALA A 211 9.25 9.81 -6.16
N SER A 212 8.05 10.39 -6.24
CA SER A 212 7.71 11.46 -7.20
C SER A 212 8.01 12.87 -6.67
N GLY A 213 8.46 13.03 -5.42
CA GLY A 213 8.68 14.32 -4.77
C GLY A 213 7.38 15.08 -4.46
N LEU A 214 6.26 14.38 -4.29
CA LEU A 214 4.93 14.94 -3.99
C LEU A 214 4.51 14.73 -2.53
N HIS A 215 5.37 14.10 -1.74
CA HIS A 215 5.30 13.99 -0.29
C HIS A 215 6.71 14.18 0.28
N PRO A 216 6.88 14.72 1.51
CA PRO A 216 8.19 14.85 2.14
C PRO A 216 8.99 13.55 2.13
N ASP A 217 10.30 13.67 1.89
CA ASP A 217 11.23 12.55 1.85
C ASP A 217 11.66 12.13 3.26
N PRO A 218 11.48 10.86 3.67
CA PRO A 218 11.91 10.34 4.96
C PRO A 218 13.42 10.02 5.03
N ILE A 219 14.09 9.79 3.91
CA ILE A 219 15.48 9.28 3.89
C ILE A 219 16.46 10.17 4.68
N PRO A 220 16.43 11.50 4.58
CA PRO A 220 17.35 12.33 5.36
C PRO A 220 17.17 12.23 6.88
N TYR A 221 15.97 11.89 7.32
CA TYR A 221 15.57 11.95 8.74
C TYR A 221 15.56 10.58 9.42
N CYS A 222 15.22 9.52 8.71
CA CYS A 222 15.01 8.20 9.31
C CYS A 222 16.28 7.34 9.26
N ASP A 223 16.42 6.45 10.25
CA ASP A 223 17.49 5.45 10.25
C ASP A 223 17.20 4.38 9.22
N VAL A 224 15.95 3.95 9.15
CA VAL A 224 15.48 2.97 8.17
C VAL A 224 14.13 3.43 7.60
N VAL A 225 13.94 3.18 6.32
CA VAL A 225 12.67 3.37 5.61
C VAL A 225 12.24 2.03 5.02
N THR A 226 11.01 1.62 5.27
CA THR A 226 10.41 0.43 4.68
C THR A 226 9.22 0.80 3.81
N THR A 227 8.95 -0.04 2.83
CA THR A 227 7.75 0.10 2.00
C THR A 227 7.30 -1.21 1.41
N THR A 228 6.07 -1.26 0.94
CA THR A 228 5.58 -2.23 -0.04
C THR A 228 5.81 -1.71 -1.46
N THR A 229 5.79 -2.62 -2.44
CA THR A 229 6.02 -2.27 -3.84
C THR A 229 4.75 -2.21 -4.70
N HIS A 230 3.59 -2.60 -4.14
CA HIS A 230 2.35 -2.86 -4.88
C HIS A 230 1.20 -1.85 -4.66
N LYS A 231 1.42 -0.77 -3.90
CA LYS A 231 0.41 0.26 -3.63
C LYS A 231 0.61 1.46 -4.57
N THR A 232 0.96 2.61 -4.06
CA THR A 232 1.24 3.80 -4.89
C THR A 232 2.44 3.64 -5.82
N LEU A 233 3.39 2.72 -5.52
CA LEU A 233 4.49 2.36 -6.45
C LEU A 233 4.05 1.53 -7.66
N ARG A 234 2.83 0.98 -7.67
CA ARG A 234 2.24 0.26 -8.81
C ARG A 234 3.06 -0.95 -9.30
N GLY A 235 3.85 -1.55 -8.42
CA GLY A 235 4.68 -2.71 -8.72
C GLY A 235 4.05 -4.06 -8.32
N PRO A 236 4.82 -5.15 -8.33
CA PRO A 236 4.40 -6.45 -7.85
C PRO A 236 4.25 -6.43 -6.33
N ARG A 237 3.52 -7.40 -5.76
CA ARG A 237 3.45 -7.57 -4.31
C ARG A 237 4.82 -7.94 -3.76
N GLY A 238 5.30 -7.16 -2.80
CA GLY A 238 6.61 -7.32 -2.17
C GLY A 238 6.91 -6.22 -1.18
N GLY A 239 8.10 -6.28 -0.56
CA GLY A 239 8.64 -5.27 0.34
C GLY A 239 9.97 -4.72 -0.13
N LEU A 240 10.41 -3.64 0.50
CA LEU A 240 11.67 -2.96 0.24
C LEU A 240 12.16 -2.32 1.54
N ILE A 241 13.47 -2.38 1.79
CA ILE A 241 14.15 -1.70 2.90
C ILE A 241 15.16 -0.73 2.32
N LEU A 242 15.20 0.48 2.86
CA LEU A 242 16.08 1.57 2.45
C LEU A 242 16.75 2.19 3.67
N THR A 243 17.98 2.63 3.53
CA THR A 243 18.66 3.44 4.55
C THR A 243 19.70 4.37 3.92
N LYS A 244 19.96 5.48 4.61
CA LYS A 244 21.07 6.41 4.28
C LYS A 244 22.43 5.93 4.80
N ASP A 245 22.44 4.91 5.67
CA ASP A 245 23.65 4.35 6.29
C ASP A 245 23.98 2.98 5.67
N ALA A 246 25.06 2.93 4.90
CA ALA A 246 25.50 1.71 4.23
C ALA A 246 25.93 0.60 5.21
N GLU A 247 26.47 0.94 6.40
CA GLU A 247 26.85 -0.05 7.39
C GLU A 247 25.63 -0.65 8.10
N LEU A 248 24.63 0.16 8.40
CA LEU A 248 23.33 -0.32 8.86
C LEU A 248 22.68 -1.19 7.78
N GLY A 249 22.78 -0.79 6.50
CA GLY A 249 22.30 -1.56 5.35
C GLY A 249 22.84 -3.01 5.34
N LYS A 250 24.13 -3.20 5.58
CA LYS A 250 24.74 -4.54 5.67
C LYS A 250 24.21 -5.38 6.84
N LYS A 251 23.81 -4.74 7.94
CA LYS A 251 23.17 -5.45 9.06
C LYS A 251 21.74 -5.85 8.69
N LEU A 252 21.00 -4.95 8.04
CA LEU A 252 19.66 -5.22 7.53
C LEU A 252 19.65 -6.38 6.52
N ASP A 253 20.65 -6.45 5.62
CA ASP A 253 20.81 -7.57 4.68
C ASP A 253 20.90 -8.92 5.41
N LYS A 254 21.69 -8.98 6.49
CA LYS A 254 21.82 -10.20 7.32
C LYS A 254 20.52 -10.58 8.02
N SER A 255 19.73 -9.59 8.40
CA SER A 255 18.43 -9.83 9.03
C SER A 255 17.37 -10.26 8.02
N VAL A 256 17.50 -9.87 6.74
CA VAL A 256 16.68 -10.44 5.65
C VAL A 256 17.13 -11.86 5.37
N PHE A 257 18.40 -12.05 4.98
CA PHE A 257 18.97 -13.37 4.73
C PHE A 257 20.31 -13.52 5.49
N PRO A 258 20.48 -14.54 6.29
CA PRO A 258 19.57 -15.67 6.58
C PRO A 258 18.56 -15.44 7.72
N GLY A 259 18.41 -14.20 8.21
CA GLY A 259 17.69 -13.92 9.46
C GLY A 259 16.20 -14.24 9.42
N THR A 260 15.48 -13.82 8.38
CA THR A 260 14.02 -13.96 8.27
C THR A 260 13.53 -14.66 7.02
N GLN A 261 14.39 -14.82 6.01
CA GLN A 261 14.08 -15.43 4.72
C GLN A 261 15.19 -16.39 4.28
N GLY A 262 14.85 -17.31 3.35
CA GLY A 262 15.76 -18.15 2.59
C GLY A 262 15.95 -17.62 1.18
N GLY A 263 15.72 -18.48 0.16
CA GLY A 263 15.86 -18.10 -1.25
C GLY A 263 14.94 -16.93 -1.65
N PRO A 264 15.48 -15.88 -2.27
CA PRO A 264 14.68 -14.75 -2.74
C PRO A 264 13.79 -15.15 -3.92
N LEU A 265 12.68 -14.42 -4.10
CA LEU A 265 11.74 -14.59 -5.20
C LEU A 265 12.24 -13.80 -6.41
N GLU A 266 13.14 -14.38 -7.22
CA GLU A 266 13.82 -13.67 -8.30
C GLU A 266 12.86 -13.16 -9.40
N HIS A 267 11.77 -13.86 -9.67
CA HIS A 267 10.70 -13.40 -10.56
C HIS A 267 9.97 -12.16 -10.01
N VAL A 268 9.79 -12.06 -8.70
CA VAL A 268 9.23 -10.87 -8.05
C VAL A 268 10.24 -9.72 -8.07
N ILE A 269 11.52 -10.01 -7.85
CA ILE A 269 12.60 -9.00 -7.92
C ILE A 269 12.71 -8.43 -9.33
N ALA A 270 12.61 -9.28 -10.35
CA ALA A 270 12.55 -8.82 -11.75
C ALA A 270 11.35 -7.89 -12.00
N ALA A 271 10.18 -8.27 -11.49
CA ALA A 271 8.99 -7.43 -11.59
C ALA A 271 9.14 -6.11 -10.82
N LYS A 272 9.82 -6.10 -9.64
CA LYS A 272 10.20 -4.87 -8.93
C LYS A 272 11.14 -4.02 -9.78
N ALA A 273 12.16 -4.62 -10.42
CA ALA A 273 13.09 -3.91 -11.29
C ALA A 273 12.37 -3.21 -12.44
N VAL A 274 11.39 -3.88 -13.07
CA VAL A 274 10.55 -3.28 -14.13
C VAL A 274 9.74 -2.10 -13.56
N ALA A 275 9.01 -2.31 -12.49
CA ALA A 275 8.18 -1.27 -11.86
C ALA A 275 9.01 -0.04 -11.43
N PHE A 276 10.18 -0.26 -10.84
CA PHE A 276 11.09 0.83 -10.45
C PHE A 276 11.61 1.61 -11.68
N GLY A 277 11.84 0.90 -12.80
CA GLY A 277 12.14 1.55 -14.06
C GLY A 277 10.99 2.41 -14.60
N GLU A 278 9.74 2.03 -14.35
CA GLU A 278 8.57 2.84 -14.68
C GLU A 278 8.45 4.07 -13.76
N VAL A 279 8.72 3.92 -12.46
CA VAL A 279 8.70 5.01 -11.48
C VAL A 279 9.73 6.11 -11.80
N LEU A 280 10.89 5.74 -12.33
CA LEU A 280 11.95 6.69 -12.72
C LEU A 280 11.62 7.52 -13.97
N LYS A 281 10.53 7.21 -14.67
CA LYS A 281 10.11 7.98 -15.86
C LYS A 281 9.29 9.21 -15.46
N PRO A 282 9.38 10.32 -16.24
CA PRO A 282 8.61 11.55 -15.96
C PRO A 282 7.09 11.33 -15.86
N GLU A 283 6.56 10.37 -16.64
CA GLU A 283 5.13 10.04 -16.69
C GLU A 283 4.61 9.55 -15.33
N PHE A 284 5.48 8.94 -14.52
CA PHE A 284 5.08 8.49 -13.19
C PHE A 284 4.83 9.66 -12.23
N LYS A 285 5.57 10.76 -12.35
CA LYS A 285 5.30 11.98 -11.59
C LYS A 285 3.95 12.59 -11.96
N THR A 286 3.63 12.62 -13.26
CA THR A 286 2.33 13.06 -13.76
C THR A 286 1.19 12.18 -13.22
N TYR A 287 1.37 10.86 -13.26
CA TYR A 287 0.44 9.91 -12.67
C TYR A 287 0.24 10.15 -11.17
N SER A 288 1.32 10.32 -10.41
CA SER A 288 1.25 10.54 -8.97
C SER A 288 0.56 11.87 -8.60
N ALA A 289 0.77 12.93 -9.40
CA ALA A 289 0.04 14.18 -9.24
C ALA A 289 -1.46 13.98 -9.49
N GLN A 290 -1.83 13.28 -10.56
CA GLN A 290 -3.23 12.96 -10.85
C GLN A 290 -3.87 12.11 -9.75
N VAL A 291 -3.12 11.20 -9.11
CA VAL A 291 -3.60 10.43 -7.95
C VAL A 291 -4.05 11.36 -6.82
N ILE A 292 -3.26 12.39 -6.49
CA ILE A 292 -3.61 13.36 -5.44
C ILE A 292 -4.81 14.22 -5.86
N GLU A 293 -4.83 14.72 -7.09
CA GLU A 293 -5.93 15.53 -7.60
C GLU A 293 -7.25 14.76 -7.61
N ASN A 294 -7.23 13.51 -8.05
CA ASN A 294 -8.38 12.61 -8.04
C ASN A 294 -8.87 12.33 -6.60
N ALA A 295 -7.95 12.11 -5.66
CA ALA A 295 -8.31 11.92 -4.26
C ALA A 295 -8.98 13.18 -3.69
N ARG A 296 -8.46 14.37 -3.99
CA ARG A 296 -9.06 15.65 -3.57
C ARG A 296 -10.42 15.88 -4.19
N ALA A 297 -10.59 15.57 -5.47
CA ALA A 297 -11.88 15.69 -6.15
C ALA A 297 -12.95 14.80 -5.51
N LEU A 298 -12.60 13.52 -5.24
CA LEU A 298 -13.49 12.60 -4.54
C LEU A 298 -13.82 13.10 -3.14
N ALA A 299 -12.82 13.52 -2.36
CA ALA A 299 -13.00 14.04 -1.01
C ALA A 299 -13.94 15.26 -0.98
N THR A 300 -13.67 16.25 -1.83
CA THR A 300 -14.50 17.46 -1.96
C THR A 300 -15.93 17.11 -2.33
N GLN A 301 -16.12 16.19 -3.28
CA GLN A 301 -17.47 15.81 -3.70
C GLN A 301 -18.25 15.08 -2.61
N LEU A 302 -17.61 14.19 -1.86
CA LEU A 302 -18.24 13.53 -0.71
C LEU A 302 -18.67 14.55 0.37
N GLN A 303 -17.80 15.54 0.67
CA GLN A 303 -18.12 16.63 1.60
C GLN A 303 -19.26 17.51 1.09
N ASN A 304 -19.28 17.89 -0.20
CA ASN A 304 -20.37 18.64 -0.83
C ASN A 304 -21.72 17.90 -0.75
N ARG A 305 -21.66 16.57 -0.68
CA ARG A 305 -22.83 15.69 -0.51
C ARG A 305 -23.16 15.41 0.99
N GLY A 306 -22.52 16.12 1.93
CA GLY A 306 -22.82 16.07 3.36
C GLY A 306 -22.15 14.91 4.11
N LEU A 307 -21.19 14.21 3.53
CA LEU A 307 -20.44 13.16 4.19
C LEU A 307 -19.23 13.76 4.94
N LYS A 308 -19.02 13.36 6.18
CA LYS A 308 -17.87 13.80 6.96
C LYS A 308 -16.62 12.99 6.58
N LEU A 309 -15.49 13.67 6.43
CA LEU A 309 -14.18 13.04 6.27
C LEU A 309 -13.34 13.23 7.53
N VAL A 310 -12.62 12.20 7.93
CA VAL A 310 -11.61 12.29 8.99
C VAL A 310 -10.58 13.34 8.61
N SER A 311 -10.23 14.22 9.54
CA SER A 311 -9.32 15.36 9.38
C SER A 311 -9.71 16.35 8.27
N ASP A 312 -10.98 16.42 7.89
CA ASP A 312 -11.51 17.35 6.89
C ASP A 312 -10.88 17.25 5.49
N GLY A 313 -10.54 16.04 5.02
CA GLY A 313 -10.11 15.84 3.64
C GLY A 313 -8.82 15.03 3.48
N THR A 314 -8.06 15.31 2.41
CA THR A 314 -6.83 14.57 2.11
C THR A 314 -5.76 15.41 1.44
N ASP A 315 -4.50 15.10 1.75
CA ASP A 315 -3.30 15.65 1.10
C ASP A 315 -2.61 14.59 0.22
N ASN A 316 -3.05 13.32 0.27
CA ASN A 316 -2.42 12.20 -0.42
C ASN A 316 -3.44 11.42 -1.29
N HIS A 317 -3.26 10.11 -1.39
CA HIS A 317 -4.03 9.21 -2.27
C HIS A 317 -5.27 8.59 -1.62
N LEU A 318 -5.49 8.78 -0.34
CA LEU A 318 -6.56 8.14 0.42
C LEU A 318 -7.38 9.13 1.24
N MET A 319 -8.59 8.74 1.59
CA MET A 319 -9.44 9.42 2.55
C MET A 319 -10.22 8.41 3.38
N LEU A 320 -10.69 8.85 4.53
CA LEU A 320 -11.48 8.05 5.45
C LEU A 320 -12.82 8.76 5.69
N VAL A 321 -13.91 8.15 5.24
CA VAL A 321 -15.29 8.66 5.43
C VAL A 321 -15.76 8.26 6.83
N ASP A 322 -16.18 9.22 7.63
CA ASP A 322 -16.83 9.01 8.94
C ASP A 322 -18.35 8.84 8.73
N LEU A 323 -18.84 7.64 8.88
CA LEU A 323 -20.21 7.26 8.60
C LEU A 323 -21.16 7.53 9.78
N ARG A 324 -20.63 7.93 10.94
CA ARG A 324 -21.44 8.18 12.16
C ARG A 324 -22.49 9.27 11.93
N SER A 325 -22.16 10.27 11.12
CA SER A 325 -23.06 11.39 10.80
C SER A 325 -24.31 10.97 10.00
N ILE A 326 -24.24 9.85 9.29
CA ILE A 326 -25.36 9.31 8.48
C ILE A 326 -25.96 8.02 9.08
N GLY A 327 -25.54 7.63 10.27
CA GLY A 327 -26.09 6.49 10.99
C GLY A 327 -25.74 5.12 10.42
N LEU A 328 -24.71 5.02 9.58
CA LEU A 328 -24.24 3.74 9.01
C LEU A 328 -22.99 3.23 9.73
N THR A 329 -22.84 1.92 9.78
CA THR A 329 -21.58 1.26 10.14
C THR A 329 -20.70 1.06 8.91
N GLY A 330 -19.38 0.90 9.12
CA GLY A 330 -18.45 0.56 8.05
C GLY A 330 -18.83 -0.73 7.32
N LYS A 331 -19.31 -1.74 8.07
CA LYS A 331 -19.79 -3.00 7.49
C LYS A 331 -20.98 -2.82 6.55
N GLN A 332 -21.95 -1.99 6.95
CA GLN A 332 -23.11 -1.69 6.09
C GLN A 332 -22.69 -0.92 4.84
N ALA A 333 -21.86 0.12 5.01
CA ALA A 333 -21.38 0.90 3.87
C ALA A 333 -20.58 0.07 2.87
N ASP A 334 -19.69 -0.80 3.35
CA ASP A 334 -18.94 -1.75 2.52
C ASP A 334 -19.86 -2.65 1.69
N GLN A 335 -20.92 -3.20 2.31
CA GLN A 335 -21.92 -4.01 1.60
C GLN A 335 -22.71 -3.19 0.57
N LEU A 336 -23.09 -1.94 0.90
CA LEU A 336 -23.85 -1.07 0.03
C LEU A 336 -23.08 -0.69 -1.23
N VAL A 337 -21.80 -0.32 -1.11
CA VAL A 337 -20.97 0.06 -2.26
C VAL A 337 -20.58 -1.17 -3.08
N SER A 338 -20.29 -2.31 -2.44
CA SER A 338 -20.03 -3.59 -3.12
C SER A 338 -21.22 -4.04 -3.97
N GLY A 339 -22.46 -3.82 -3.50
CA GLY A 339 -23.69 -4.14 -4.22
C GLY A 339 -23.86 -3.36 -5.52
N VAL A 340 -23.12 -2.29 -5.73
CA VAL A 340 -23.12 -1.48 -6.95
C VAL A 340 -21.78 -1.52 -7.69
N ASN A 341 -20.98 -2.55 -7.48
CA ASN A 341 -19.68 -2.79 -8.12
C ASN A 341 -18.62 -1.72 -7.79
N ILE A 342 -18.61 -1.21 -6.57
CA ILE A 342 -17.52 -0.39 -6.03
C ILE A 342 -16.82 -1.20 -4.94
N THR A 343 -15.52 -1.45 -5.11
CA THR A 343 -14.70 -2.16 -4.13
C THR A 343 -14.01 -1.15 -3.22
N ALA A 344 -14.29 -1.21 -1.92
CA ALA A 344 -13.70 -0.38 -0.88
C ALA A 344 -13.41 -1.26 0.36
N ASN A 345 -13.01 -0.68 1.47
CA ASN A 345 -12.93 -1.44 2.71
C ASN A 345 -13.46 -0.64 3.90
N LYS A 346 -14.20 -1.33 4.78
CA LYS A 346 -14.53 -0.77 6.09
C LYS A 346 -13.25 -0.50 6.87
N ASN A 347 -13.24 0.56 7.66
CA ASN A 347 -12.09 0.97 8.48
C ASN A 347 -12.55 1.61 9.77
N THR A 348 -11.81 1.42 10.86
CA THR A 348 -12.01 2.23 12.07
C THR A 348 -11.74 3.70 11.78
N VAL A 349 -12.51 4.57 12.42
CA VAL A 349 -12.20 6.01 12.47
C VAL A 349 -11.54 6.32 13.83
N PRO A 350 -10.77 7.41 13.96
CA PRO A 350 -10.24 7.80 15.25
C PRO A 350 -11.37 7.89 16.31
N PHE A 351 -11.08 7.36 17.50
CA PHE A 351 -12.06 7.30 18.60
C PHE A 351 -13.36 6.55 18.23
N ASP A 352 -13.24 5.50 17.44
CA ASP A 352 -14.36 4.69 16.97
C ASP A 352 -15.04 3.97 18.15
N PRO A 353 -16.36 4.13 18.34
CA PRO A 353 -17.09 3.41 19.37
C PRO A 353 -17.40 1.94 18.99
N GLN A 354 -17.21 1.58 17.73
CA GLN A 354 -17.50 0.24 17.20
C GLN A 354 -16.29 -0.69 17.33
N SER A 355 -16.57 -1.99 17.34
CA SER A 355 -15.52 -3.01 17.28
C SER A 355 -14.79 -3.00 15.90
N PRO A 356 -13.55 -3.50 15.82
CA PRO A 356 -12.82 -3.60 14.54
C PRO A 356 -13.51 -4.45 13.46
N PHE A 357 -14.47 -5.29 13.83
CA PHE A 357 -15.25 -6.11 12.89
C PHE A 357 -16.43 -5.37 12.26
N VAL A 358 -16.90 -4.31 12.91
CA VAL A 358 -18.05 -3.49 12.49
C VAL A 358 -17.56 -2.17 11.88
N THR A 359 -16.77 -1.41 12.63
CA THR A 359 -16.19 -0.09 12.30
C THR A 359 -17.24 0.99 12.04
N SER A 360 -16.81 2.25 12.02
CA SER A 360 -17.67 3.40 11.69
C SER A 360 -17.19 4.16 10.47
N GLY A 361 -16.21 3.65 9.72
CA GLY A 361 -15.64 4.32 8.56
C GLY A 361 -15.56 3.45 7.31
N LEU A 362 -15.42 4.15 6.18
CA LEU A 362 -15.12 3.58 4.88
C LEU A 362 -13.84 4.24 4.34
N ARG A 363 -12.80 3.44 4.08
CA ARG A 363 -11.56 3.95 3.48
C ARG A 363 -11.64 3.85 1.96
N LEU A 364 -11.29 4.96 1.29
CA LEU A 364 -11.28 5.11 -0.15
C LEU A 364 -9.91 5.61 -0.62
N GLY A 365 -9.52 5.23 -1.83
CA GLY A 365 -8.29 5.67 -2.45
C GLY A 365 -8.40 5.80 -3.97
N SER A 366 -7.48 6.55 -4.54
CA SER A 366 -7.50 6.91 -5.97
C SER A 366 -6.51 6.16 -6.87
N PRO A 367 -5.48 5.43 -6.40
CA PRO A 367 -4.40 4.94 -7.27
C PRO A 367 -4.85 4.01 -8.39
N ALA A 368 -5.68 3.00 -8.09
CA ALA A 368 -6.10 2.00 -9.07
C ALA A 368 -6.91 2.61 -10.22
N MET A 369 -7.88 3.46 -9.90
CA MET A 369 -8.70 4.11 -10.91
C MET A 369 -7.93 5.19 -11.69
N THR A 370 -6.95 5.85 -11.08
CA THR A 370 -6.03 6.73 -11.80
C THR A 370 -5.17 5.94 -12.79
N THR A 371 -4.68 4.76 -12.39
CA THR A 371 -3.97 3.85 -13.32
C THR A 371 -4.85 3.41 -14.48
N ARG A 372 -6.15 3.21 -14.23
CA ARG A 372 -7.14 2.86 -15.25
C ARG A 372 -7.42 4.01 -16.21
N GLY A 373 -7.03 5.26 -15.89
CA GLY A 373 -7.15 6.45 -16.74
C GLY A 373 -8.27 7.42 -16.34
N LEU A 374 -8.94 7.20 -15.20
CA LEU A 374 -9.96 8.10 -14.70
C LEU A 374 -9.32 9.40 -14.19
N GLY A 375 -9.98 10.53 -14.50
CA GLY A 375 -9.57 11.88 -14.09
C GLY A 375 -10.52 12.50 -13.06
N VAL A 376 -10.33 13.79 -12.80
CA VAL A 376 -11.09 14.57 -11.81
C VAL A 376 -12.60 14.49 -12.02
N ALA A 377 -13.07 14.58 -13.27
CA ALA A 377 -14.48 14.51 -13.58
C ALA A 377 -15.11 13.16 -13.19
N GLU A 378 -14.41 12.06 -13.49
CA GLU A 378 -14.85 10.71 -13.12
C GLU A 378 -14.82 10.49 -11.62
N PHE A 379 -13.80 11.00 -10.90
CA PHE A 379 -13.75 10.91 -9.44
C PHE A 379 -14.83 11.76 -8.75
N THR A 380 -15.21 12.89 -9.33
CA THR A 380 -16.39 13.66 -8.90
C THR A 380 -17.67 12.83 -9.07
N GLU A 381 -17.83 12.15 -10.21
CA GLU A 381 -18.97 11.27 -10.46
C GLU A 381 -18.99 10.06 -9.51
N ILE A 382 -17.83 9.44 -9.23
CA ILE A 382 -17.69 8.38 -8.22
C ILE A 382 -18.16 8.89 -6.85
N GLY A 383 -17.80 10.11 -6.48
CA GLY A 383 -18.27 10.75 -5.25
C GLY A 383 -19.79 10.88 -5.18
N ASN A 384 -20.44 11.25 -6.29
CA ASN A 384 -21.90 11.27 -6.40
C ASN A 384 -22.51 9.88 -6.23
N ILE A 385 -21.98 8.88 -6.93
CA ILE A 385 -22.48 7.50 -6.86
C ILE A 385 -22.41 6.97 -5.43
N ILE A 386 -21.26 7.15 -4.74
CA ILE A 386 -21.08 6.71 -3.37
C ILE A 386 -22.05 7.43 -2.43
N ALA A 387 -22.18 8.75 -2.55
CA ALA A 387 -23.09 9.54 -1.72
C ALA A 387 -24.55 9.13 -1.93
N ASP A 388 -24.98 8.98 -3.20
CA ASP A 388 -26.34 8.52 -3.54
C ASP A 388 -26.64 7.18 -2.88
N ARG A 389 -25.71 6.22 -2.99
CA ARG A 389 -25.90 4.87 -2.44
C ARG A 389 -25.92 4.86 -0.90
N LEU A 390 -25.03 5.60 -0.26
CA LEU A 390 -24.94 5.63 1.20
C LEU A 390 -26.08 6.40 1.87
N THR A 391 -26.62 7.45 1.23
CA THR A 391 -27.74 8.23 1.76
C THR A 391 -29.11 7.64 1.42
N ASN A 392 -29.17 6.64 0.54
CA ASN A 392 -30.39 5.92 0.18
C ASN A 392 -30.21 4.39 0.29
N PRO A 393 -29.90 3.88 1.49
CA PRO A 393 -29.44 2.48 1.66
C PRO A 393 -30.49 1.44 1.27
N GLU A 394 -31.80 1.77 1.41
CA GLU A 394 -32.89 0.84 1.13
C GLU A 394 -33.50 1.00 -0.29
N SER A 395 -33.01 1.96 -1.09
CA SER A 395 -33.60 2.25 -2.40
C SER A 395 -33.00 1.37 -3.49
N GLU A 396 -33.75 0.40 -3.97
CA GLU A 396 -33.40 -0.44 -5.11
C GLU A 396 -33.25 0.36 -6.41
N THR A 397 -34.07 1.39 -6.60
CA THR A 397 -33.98 2.28 -7.78
C THR A 397 -32.65 3.04 -7.80
N VAL A 398 -32.22 3.58 -6.65
CA VAL A 398 -30.91 4.24 -6.53
C VAL A 398 -29.79 3.23 -6.72
N ALA A 399 -29.89 2.03 -6.14
CA ALA A 399 -28.90 0.98 -6.33
C ALA A 399 -28.72 0.61 -7.82
N ALA A 400 -29.84 0.43 -8.54
CA ALA A 400 -29.82 0.13 -9.97
C ALA A 400 -29.20 1.26 -10.80
N ASP A 401 -29.53 2.54 -10.52
CA ASP A 401 -28.92 3.69 -11.16
C ASP A 401 -27.42 3.78 -10.89
N CYS A 402 -26.99 3.63 -9.64
CA CYS A 402 -25.59 3.61 -9.26
C CYS A 402 -24.82 2.52 -10.03
N LYS A 403 -25.35 1.31 -10.07
CA LYS A 403 -24.73 0.19 -10.80
C LYS A 403 -24.60 0.47 -12.30
N ARG A 404 -25.61 1.07 -12.92
CA ARG A 404 -25.57 1.48 -14.33
C ARG A 404 -24.48 2.54 -14.58
N ARG A 405 -24.34 3.54 -13.70
CA ARG A 405 -23.30 4.59 -13.78
C ARG A 405 -21.90 4.02 -13.60
N VAL A 406 -21.71 3.08 -12.67
CA VAL A 406 -20.44 2.34 -12.50
C VAL A 406 -20.08 1.59 -13.78
N ALA A 407 -21.02 0.84 -14.37
CA ALA A 407 -20.79 0.12 -15.61
C ALA A 407 -20.37 1.08 -16.74
N ALA A 408 -21.06 2.22 -16.89
CA ALA A 408 -20.72 3.23 -17.90
C ALA A 408 -19.29 3.82 -17.72
N LEU A 409 -18.82 3.99 -16.47
CA LEU A 409 -17.43 4.38 -16.21
C LEU A 409 -16.46 3.27 -16.59
N CYS A 410 -16.76 2.03 -16.23
CA CYS A 410 -15.93 0.86 -16.52
C CYS A 410 -15.77 0.64 -18.04
N ASP A 411 -16.84 0.82 -18.82
CA ASP A 411 -16.83 0.68 -20.28
C ASP A 411 -15.99 1.75 -20.98
N ARG A 412 -16.03 2.99 -20.47
CA ARG A 412 -15.23 4.10 -21.01
C ARG A 412 -13.72 3.93 -20.76
N PHE A 413 -13.34 3.20 -19.73
CA PHE A 413 -11.94 3.01 -19.32
C PHE A 413 -11.64 1.50 -19.19
N PRO A 414 -11.49 0.78 -20.31
CA PRO A 414 -11.30 -0.67 -20.28
C PRO A 414 -9.95 -1.07 -19.66
N LEU A 415 -9.99 -1.95 -18.66
CA LEU A 415 -8.79 -2.46 -17.99
C LEU A 415 -8.25 -3.69 -18.75
N TYR A 416 -6.92 -3.73 -18.96
CA TYR A 416 -6.21 -4.88 -19.54
C TYR A 416 -6.86 -5.40 -20.83
N SER A 417 -7.23 -4.50 -21.75
CA SER A 417 -7.89 -4.86 -23.03
C SER A 417 -7.05 -5.83 -23.89
N HIS A 418 -5.73 -5.87 -23.68
CA HIS A 418 -4.81 -6.77 -24.35
C HIS A 418 -4.75 -8.18 -23.73
N LEU A 419 -5.30 -8.38 -22.52
CA LEU A 419 -5.34 -9.69 -21.89
C LEU A 419 -6.63 -10.42 -22.32
N GLN A 420 -6.45 -11.51 -23.03
CA GLN A 420 -7.50 -12.48 -23.33
C GLN A 420 -7.08 -13.80 -22.69
N ILE A 421 -7.89 -14.30 -21.78
CA ILE A 421 -7.74 -15.66 -21.27
C ILE A 421 -8.71 -16.52 -22.07
N PRO A 422 -8.22 -17.50 -22.85
CA PRO A 422 -9.10 -18.41 -23.55
C PRO A 422 -9.98 -19.15 -22.53
N VAL A 423 -11.27 -18.95 -22.59
CA VAL A 423 -12.21 -19.79 -21.84
C VAL A 423 -12.34 -21.07 -22.64
N PRO A 424 -11.95 -22.24 -22.09
CA PRO A 424 -12.33 -23.50 -22.70
C PRO A 424 -13.86 -23.51 -22.81
N ALA A 425 -14.41 -23.80 -23.98
CA ALA A 425 -15.82 -24.11 -24.08
C ALA A 425 -16.10 -25.21 -23.07
N LEU A 426 -16.93 -24.90 -22.07
CA LEU A 426 -17.42 -25.90 -21.14
C LEU A 426 -18.08 -26.99 -21.98
N ALA A 427 -17.46 -28.17 -22.02
CA ALA A 427 -18.00 -29.34 -22.72
C ALA A 427 -19.20 -29.89 -21.96
#